data_656a46672ce97d305e04e5221aca4817
#
_entry.id   656a46672ce97d305e04e5221aca4817
#
_cell.length_a   1.000
_cell.length_b   1.000
_cell.length_c   1.000
_cell.angle_alpha   90.00
_cell.angle_beta   90.00
_cell.angle_gamma   90.00
#
_symmetry.space_group_name_H-M   'P 1'
#
loop_
_entity.id
_entity.type
_entity.pdbx_description
1 polymer ?
#
loop_
_entity_poly.entity_id
_entity_poly.type
_entity_poly.pdbx_seq_one_letter_code
_entity_poly.pdbx_strand_id
1 'polypeptide(L)'
;STGEDKIFGEVLLNAQGEDIVAGIRTPDNIELLQNSMPDIYNQLVETAKKLEKHNRDMQDIEFTIENSKLFILQTRNGKRTAEASLKIAMDLVKEGIITKEEAVMKVEPASINKLLNGDFEEKYLKEATLLTKGLAASSGVAVGRIMFDAKRVKIREKTILVREETSPEDLQGMALAQGIVTLKGGATSHGAVVARGMGKCCVTGCSEIKIDEINKTMTIGEHVLKEGDFISVSGHTGEIFLGKIPLKENSFSDELKEFVSWASEVKRMNVRMNADTVEDVEQGKS
;
A
#
# COMPACT_ATOMS: atom_id res chain seq x y z
N SER A 1 3.11 -11.77 -0.99
CA SER A 1 2.14 -12.84 -1.28
C SER A 1 1.04 -12.31 -2.17
N THR A 2 0.65 -13.11 -3.15
CA THR A 2 -0.30 -12.76 -4.23
C THR A 2 -1.75 -13.06 -3.87
N GLY A 3 -2.01 -13.79 -2.79
CA GLY A 3 -3.34 -14.31 -2.42
C GLY A 3 -3.77 -15.55 -3.22
N GLU A 4 -2.83 -16.24 -3.89
CA GLU A 4 -3.13 -17.51 -4.54
C GLU A 4 -3.53 -18.57 -3.52
N ASP A 5 -4.51 -19.42 -3.87
CA ASP A 5 -4.95 -20.55 -3.03
C ASP A 5 -3.91 -21.67 -3.06
N LYS A 6 -2.85 -21.48 -2.28
CA LYS A 6 -1.83 -22.49 -2.04
C LYS A 6 -1.21 -22.33 -0.66
N ILE A 7 -0.75 -23.43 -0.09
CA ILE A 7 0.06 -23.39 1.13
C ILE A 7 1.38 -22.67 0.82
N PHE A 8 1.63 -21.64 1.59
CA PHE A 8 2.90 -20.91 1.59
C PHE A 8 3.47 -20.95 2.99
N GLY A 9 4.72 -21.36 3.15
CA GLY A 9 5.33 -21.44 4.46
C GLY A 9 6.76 -21.96 4.43
N GLU A 10 7.31 -22.06 5.59
CA GLU A 10 8.67 -22.48 5.86
C GLU A 10 8.69 -23.64 6.83
N VAL A 11 9.69 -24.50 6.71
CA VAL A 11 9.91 -25.64 7.60
C VAL A 11 11.40 -25.76 7.92
N LEU A 12 11.70 -26.12 9.13
CA LEU A 12 13.08 -26.40 9.57
C LEU A 12 13.15 -27.75 10.25
N LEU A 13 13.94 -28.66 9.67
CA LEU A 13 14.12 -30.01 10.20
C LEU A 13 15.09 -30.03 11.37
N ASN A 14 14.79 -30.87 12.37
CA ASN A 14 15.63 -31.05 13.60
C ASN A 14 15.97 -29.70 14.26
N ALA A 15 14.95 -28.90 14.51
CA ALA A 15 15.06 -27.56 15.07
C ALA A 15 14.03 -27.31 16.18
N GLN A 16 14.29 -26.30 16.98
CA GLN A 16 13.31 -25.70 17.87
C GLN A 16 12.66 -24.51 17.21
N GLY A 17 11.42 -24.16 17.60
CA GLY A 17 10.72 -23.00 17.03
C GLY A 17 11.50 -21.69 17.18
N GLU A 18 12.28 -21.56 18.22
CA GLU A 18 13.17 -20.42 18.49
C GLU A 18 14.24 -20.23 17.40
N ASP A 19 14.72 -21.31 16.78
CA ASP A 19 15.74 -21.26 15.72
C ASP A 19 15.22 -20.51 14.48
N ILE A 20 13.92 -20.63 14.18
CA ILE A 20 13.26 -19.92 13.07
C ILE A 20 13.06 -18.45 13.46
N VAL A 21 12.47 -18.20 14.61
CA VAL A 21 12.11 -16.83 15.07
C VAL A 21 13.35 -15.96 15.29
N ALA A 22 14.41 -16.55 15.83
CA ALA A 22 15.67 -15.85 16.06
C ALA A 22 16.53 -15.72 14.79
N GLY A 23 16.14 -16.35 13.69
CA GLY A 23 16.89 -16.31 12.43
C GLY A 23 18.28 -16.99 12.48
N ILE A 24 18.47 -17.93 13.40
CA ILE A 24 19.76 -18.63 13.61
C ILE A 24 20.05 -19.59 12.47
N ARG A 25 19.00 -20.18 11.89
CA ARG A 25 19.08 -21.11 10.78
C ARG A 25 18.13 -20.69 9.67
N THR A 26 18.53 -20.89 8.41
CA THR A 26 17.69 -20.62 7.24
C THR A 26 16.68 -21.77 7.06
N PRO A 27 15.36 -21.50 7.10
CA PRO A 27 14.36 -22.53 6.86
C PRO A 27 14.27 -22.90 5.38
N ASP A 28 13.77 -24.10 5.11
CA ASP A 28 13.42 -24.59 3.79
C ASP A 28 11.96 -24.22 3.43
N ASN A 29 11.66 -24.20 2.13
CA ASN A 29 10.27 -24.04 1.69
C ASN A 29 9.41 -25.21 2.16
N ILE A 30 8.14 -24.95 2.49
CA ILE A 30 7.16 -25.96 2.93
C ILE A 30 6.98 -27.13 1.92
N GLU A 31 7.29 -26.89 0.63
CA GLU A 31 7.27 -27.91 -0.42
C GLU A 31 8.23 -29.07 -0.14
N LEU A 32 9.27 -28.86 0.70
CA LEU A 32 10.12 -29.92 1.19
C LEU A 32 9.33 -31.03 1.88
N LEU A 33 8.29 -30.69 2.65
CA LEU A 33 7.42 -31.69 3.30
C LEU A 33 6.63 -32.51 2.31
N GLN A 34 6.22 -31.93 1.19
CA GLN A 34 5.50 -32.66 0.15
C GLN A 34 6.33 -33.81 -0.42
N ASN A 35 7.65 -33.62 -0.50
CA ASN A 35 8.57 -34.63 -1.02
C ASN A 35 9.06 -35.62 0.05
N SER A 36 9.33 -35.12 1.25
CA SER A 36 9.95 -35.91 2.35
C SER A 36 8.93 -36.60 3.26
N MET A 37 7.75 -36.01 3.46
CA MET A 37 6.69 -36.47 4.36
C MET A 37 5.30 -36.19 3.76
N PRO A 38 4.93 -36.82 2.63
CA PRO A 38 3.70 -36.50 1.89
C PRO A 38 2.42 -36.64 2.72
N ASP A 39 2.35 -37.65 3.58
CA ASP A 39 1.18 -37.85 4.46
C ASP A 39 1.00 -36.70 5.45
N ILE A 40 2.08 -36.20 6.03
CA ILE A 40 2.07 -35.04 6.93
C ILE A 40 1.70 -33.78 6.17
N TYR A 41 2.25 -33.58 4.97
CA TYR A 41 1.90 -32.44 4.12
C TYR A 41 0.39 -32.45 3.79
N ASN A 42 -0.16 -33.58 3.42
CA ASN A 42 -1.60 -33.73 3.14
C ASN A 42 -2.45 -33.45 4.39
N GLN A 43 -2.04 -33.91 5.56
CA GLN A 43 -2.72 -33.59 6.83
C GLN A 43 -2.67 -32.09 7.14
N LEU A 44 -1.53 -31.44 6.87
CA LEU A 44 -1.40 -29.98 7.05
C LEU A 44 -2.35 -29.23 6.11
N VAL A 45 -2.40 -29.59 4.82
CA VAL A 45 -3.33 -29.01 3.82
C VAL A 45 -4.78 -29.16 4.26
N GLU A 46 -5.19 -30.38 4.66
CA GLU A 46 -6.55 -30.62 5.15
C GLU A 46 -6.88 -29.82 6.41
N THR A 47 -5.91 -29.71 7.32
CA THR A 47 -6.09 -28.95 8.55
C THR A 47 -6.20 -27.48 8.26
N ALA A 48 -5.36 -26.94 7.37
CA ALA A 48 -5.43 -25.55 6.93
C ALA A 48 -6.80 -25.20 6.34
N LYS A 49 -7.34 -26.03 5.44
CA LYS A 49 -8.68 -25.86 4.85
C LYS A 49 -9.80 -25.92 5.91
N LYS A 50 -9.68 -26.83 6.90
CA LYS A 50 -10.65 -26.90 8.00
C LYS A 50 -10.62 -25.65 8.86
N LEU A 51 -9.43 -25.13 9.17
CA LEU A 51 -9.25 -23.92 9.97
C LEU A 51 -9.74 -22.69 9.23
N GLU A 52 -9.42 -22.55 7.94
CA GLU A 52 -9.91 -21.48 7.08
C GLU A 52 -11.45 -21.45 7.03
N LYS A 53 -12.07 -22.59 6.78
CA LYS A 53 -13.54 -22.71 6.77
C LYS A 53 -14.16 -22.40 8.14
N HIS A 54 -13.54 -22.86 9.23
CA HIS A 54 -14.03 -22.63 10.60
C HIS A 54 -13.91 -21.16 10.99
N ASN A 55 -12.76 -20.54 10.73
CA ASN A 55 -12.49 -19.14 11.05
C ASN A 55 -13.06 -18.17 9.99
N ARG A 56 -13.52 -18.70 8.86
CA ARG A 56 -14.05 -17.93 7.74
C ARG A 56 -13.05 -16.91 7.21
N ASP A 57 -11.75 -17.25 7.29
CA ASP A 57 -10.64 -16.41 6.84
C ASP A 57 -9.36 -17.22 6.72
N MET A 58 -8.43 -16.76 5.85
CA MET A 58 -7.11 -17.34 5.69
C MET A 58 -6.34 -17.33 7.01
N GLN A 59 -5.69 -18.44 7.31
CA GLN A 59 -5.01 -18.65 8.58
C GLN A 59 -3.49 -18.74 8.43
N ASP A 60 -2.81 -18.09 9.35
CA ASP A 60 -1.39 -18.28 9.65
C ASP A 60 -1.28 -19.35 10.73
N ILE A 61 -0.57 -20.45 10.42
CA ILE A 61 -0.56 -21.66 11.22
C ILE A 61 0.88 -21.96 11.66
N GLU A 62 1.08 -22.08 12.96
CA GLU A 62 2.32 -22.59 13.52
C GLU A 62 2.14 -24.07 13.85
N PHE A 63 3.08 -24.91 13.44
CA PHE A 63 3.00 -26.35 13.64
C PHE A 63 4.36 -26.96 13.98
N THR A 64 4.32 -28.16 14.52
CA THR A 64 5.51 -29.01 14.70
C THR A 64 5.20 -30.44 14.28
N ILE A 65 6.26 -31.18 13.97
CA ILE A 65 6.19 -32.61 13.63
C ILE A 65 7.10 -33.37 14.58
N GLU A 66 6.52 -34.28 15.31
CA GLU A 66 7.25 -35.17 16.25
C GLU A 66 6.81 -36.62 16.04
N ASN A 67 7.77 -37.52 15.91
CA ASN A 67 7.51 -38.96 15.69
C ASN A 67 6.50 -39.22 14.56
N SER A 68 6.66 -38.53 13.41
CA SER A 68 5.76 -38.57 12.23
C SER A 68 4.31 -38.21 12.53
N LYS A 69 4.07 -37.37 13.54
CA LYS A 69 2.74 -36.79 13.85
C LYS A 69 2.78 -35.29 13.73
N LEU A 70 1.76 -34.74 13.10
CA LEU A 70 1.55 -33.29 12.99
C LEU A 70 0.87 -32.75 14.26
N PHE A 71 1.39 -31.67 14.82
CA PHE A 71 0.80 -30.92 15.91
C PHE A 71 0.64 -29.46 15.50
N ILE A 72 -0.57 -28.95 15.61
CA ILE A 72 -0.85 -27.52 15.42
C ILE A 72 -0.61 -26.82 16.76
N LEU A 73 0.27 -25.85 16.76
CA LEU A 73 0.65 -25.11 17.97
C LEU A 73 -0.18 -23.82 18.11
N GLN A 74 -0.36 -23.10 17.01
CA GLN A 74 -1.09 -21.83 17.00
C GLN A 74 -1.75 -21.60 15.64
N THR A 75 -2.89 -20.91 15.65
CA THR A 75 -3.53 -20.37 14.46
C THR A 75 -3.99 -18.95 14.73
N ARG A 76 -3.87 -18.10 13.71
CA ARG A 76 -4.32 -16.70 13.74
C ARG A 76 -4.69 -16.24 12.33
N ASN A 77 -5.45 -15.16 12.23
CA ASN A 77 -5.69 -14.54 10.92
C ASN A 77 -4.38 -14.06 10.33
N GLY A 78 -4.09 -14.47 9.12
CA GLY A 78 -2.82 -14.17 8.47
C GLY A 78 -2.70 -12.71 8.06
N LYS A 79 -1.51 -12.13 8.28
CA LYS A 79 -1.15 -10.83 7.73
C LYS A 79 -0.97 -10.94 6.21
N ARG A 80 -1.45 -9.94 5.47
CA ARG A 80 -1.52 -9.99 4.00
C ARG A 80 -1.37 -8.61 3.37
N THR A 81 -0.94 -8.58 2.13
CA THR A 81 -0.90 -7.37 1.31
C THR A 81 -2.31 -6.91 0.95
N ALA A 82 -2.46 -5.68 0.46
CA ALA A 82 -3.75 -5.17 -0.01
C ALA A 82 -4.34 -6.03 -1.14
N GLU A 83 -3.51 -6.47 -2.10
CA GLU A 83 -3.90 -7.35 -3.20
C GLU A 83 -4.37 -8.72 -2.71
N ALA A 84 -3.57 -9.34 -1.83
CA ALA A 84 -3.94 -10.61 -1.23
C ALA A 84 -5.22 -10.51 -0.40
N SER A 85 -5.44 -9.39 0.30
CA SER A 85 -6.66 -9.16 1.07
C SER A 85 -7.90 -9.14 0.19
N LEU A 86 -7.84 -8.42 -0.93
CA LEU A 86 -8.92 -8.35 -1.90
C LEU A 86 -9.18 -9.75 -2.50
N LYS A 87 -8.14 -10.39 -3.04
CA LYS A 87 -8.25 -11.69 -3.71
C LYS A 87 -8.81 -12.77 -2.78
N ILE A 88 -8.25 -12.91 -1.58
CA ILE A 88 -8.72 -13.88 -0.57
C ILE A 88 -10.20 -13.64 -0.22
N ALA A 89 -10.60 -12.39 0.02
CA ALA A 89 -11.99 -12.08 0.33
C ALA A 89 -12.93 -12.48 -0.81
N MET A 90 -12.53 -12.24 -2.06
CA MET A 90 -13.33 -12.65 -3.24
C MET A 90 -13.37 -14.15 -3.42
N ASP A 91 -12.27 -14.86 -3.22
CA ASP A 91 -12.22 -16.31 -3.37
C ASP A 91 -13.06 -16.99 -2.27
N LEU A 92 -13.01 -16.53 -1.03
CA LEU A 92 -13.89 -17.02 0.06
C LEU A 92 -15.39 -16.83 -0.26
N VAL A 93 -15.77 -15.76 -0.97
CA VAL A 93 -17.16 -15.58 -1.45
C VAL A 93 -17.49 -16.60 -2.54
N LYS A 94 -16.60 -16.79 -3.52
CA LYS A 94 -16.78 -17.77 -4.62
C LYS A 94 -16.91 -19.20 -4.10
N GLU A 95 -16.19 -19.53 -3.03
CA GLU A 95 -16.26 -20.83 -2.34
C GLU A 95 -17.49 -20.97 -1.42
N GLY A 96 -18.25 -19.89 -1.22
CA GLY A 96 -19.42 -19.90 -0.36
C GLY A 96 -19.11 -19.96 1.14
N ILE A 97 -17.89 -19.62 1.55
CA ILE A 97 -17.45 -19.59 2.94
C ILE A 97 -17.96 -18.32 3.64
N ILE A 98 -17.98 -17.20 2.94
CA ILE A 98 -18.48 -15.90 3.42
C ILE A 98 -19.44 -15.25 2.42
N THR A 99 -20.24 -14.30 2.90
CA THR A 99 -21.09 -13.48 2.04
C THR A 99 -20.32 -12.28 1.45
N LYS A 100 -20.89 -11.64 0.41
CA LYS A 100 -20.33 -10.38 -0.13
C LYS A 100 -20.20 -9.29 0.94
N GLU A 101 -21.21 -9.17 1.81
CA GLU A 101 -21.20 -8.19 2.91
C GLU A 101 -20.04 -8.45 3.87
N GLU A 102 -19.83 -9.70 4.25
CA GLU A 102 -18.71 -10.09 5.11
C GLU A 102 -17.35 -9.86 4.43
N ALA A 103 -17.25 -10.10 3.13
CA ALA A 103 -16.05 -9.84 2.36
C ALA A 103 -15.71 -8.33 2.37
N VAL A 104 -16.71 -7.47 2.15
CA VAL A 104 -16.54 -6.01 2.19
C VAL A 104 -16.07 -5.55 3.58
N MET A 105 -16.58 -6.16 4.65
CA MET A 105 -16.16 -5.85 6.02
C MET A 105 -14.76 -6.37 6.39
N LYS A 106 -14.25 -7.37 5.68
CA LYS A 106 -12.92 -7.96 5.94
C LYS A 106 -11.78 -7.17 5.30
N VAL A 107 -12.04 -6.45 4.22
CA VAL A 107 -11.01 -5.67 3.52
C VAL A 107 -10.94 -4.26 4.09
N GLU A 108 -9.79 -3.91 4.64
CA GLU A 108 -9.59 -2.58 5.20
C GLU A 108 -9.65 -1.49 4.11
N PRO A 109 -10.35 -0.36 4.35
CA PRO A 109 -10.44 0.74 3.39
C PRO A 109 -9.07 1.29 2.94
N ALA A 110 -8.06 1.27 3.84
CA ALA A 110 -6.70 1.66 3.50
C ALA A 110 -6.07 0.75 2.42
N SER A 111 -6.41 -0.54 2.41
CA SER A 111 -5.97 -1.49 1.38
C SER A 111 -6.58 -1.14 0.02
N ILE A 112 -7.86 -0.82 -0.01
CA ILE A 112 -8.54 -0.38 -1.24
C ILE A 112 -7.93 0.93 -1.76
N ASN A 113 -7.66 1.90 -0.89
CA ASN A 113 -7.01 3.15 -1.27
C ASN A 113 -5.63 2.92 -1.92
N LYS A 114 -4.85 1.96 -1.42
CA LYS A 114 -3.57 1.60 -2.06
C LYS A 114 -3.76 1.03 -3.46
N LEU A 115 -4.74 0.15 -3.62
CA LEU A 115 -5.05 -0.45 -4.92
C LEU A 115 -5.57 0.58 -5.92
N LEU A 116 -6.35 1.57 -5.47
CA LEU A 116 -6.88 2.64 -6.31
C LEU A 116 -5.82 3.68 -6.69
N ASN A 117 -4.95 4.05 -5.76
CA ASN A 117 -4.02 5.18 -5.92
C ASN A 117 -2.61 4.75 -6.38
N GLY A 118 -2.40 3.47 -6.66
CA GLY A 118 -1.12 2.92 -7.11
C GLY A 118 -0.08 2.76 -6.02
N ASP A 119 0.99 2.09 -6.40
CA ASP A 119 2.18 1.89 -5.56
C ASP A 119 3.44 1.88 -6.44
N PHE A 120 4.61 1.90 -5.82
CA PHE A 120 5.88 1.70 -6.50
C PHE A 120 6.12 0.21 -6.78
N GLU A 121 6.86 -0.09 -7.85
CA GLU A 121 7.36 -1.44 -8.07
C GLU A 121 8.35 -1.82 -6.96
N GLU A 122 8.06 -2.90 -6.21
CA GLU A 122 8.84 -3.34 -5.05
C GLU A 122 10.32 -3.57 -5.35
N LYS A 123 10.64 -4.08 -6.55
CA LYS A 123 12.02 -4.33 -6.98
C LYS A 123 12.86 -3.06 -6.93
N TYR A 124 12.33 -1.97 -7.48
CA TYR A 124 13.06 -0.70 -7.55
C TYR A 124 13.01 0.07 -6.23
N LEU A 125 11.93 -0.12 -5.45
CA LEU A 125 11.80 0.49 -4.13
C LEU A 125 12.87 -0.02 -3.15
N LYS A 126 13.22 -1.30 -3.21
CA LYS A 126 14.28 -1.89 -2.37
C LYS A 126 15.67 -1.33 -2.62
N GLU A 127 15.94 -0.89 -3.86
CA GLU A 127 17.22 -0.31 -4.29
C GLU A 127 17.23 1.23 -4.20
N ALA A 128 16.08 1.85 -3.91
CA ALA A 128 15.92 3.29 -3.92
C ALA A 128 16.61 3.95 -2.72
N THR A 129 17.23 5.11 -2.96
CA THR A 129 17.79 5.92 -1.90
C THR A 129 16.70 6.72 -1.21
N LEU A 130 16.43 6.41 0.06
CA LEU A 130 15.53 7.19 0.90
C LEU A 130 16.23 8.51 1.25
N LEU A 131 15.56 9.62 0.95
CA LEU A 131 16.05 10.97 1.29
C LEU A 131 15.59 11.41 2.68
N THR A 132 14.30 11.29 2.94
CA THR A 132 13.69 11.67 4.22
C THR A 132 12.28 11.08 4.36
N LYS A 133 11.70 11.24 5.54
CA LYS A 133 10.34 10.82 5.84
C LYS A 133 9.59 11.93 6.55
N GLY A 134 8.39 12.22 6.04
CA GLY A 134 7.43 13.12 6.66
C GLY A 134 6.17 12.38 7.11
N LEU A 135 5.13 13.14 7.37
CA LEU A 135 3.80 12.61 7.69
C LEU A 135 3.04 12.28 6.40
N ALA A 136 2.55 11.05 6.29
CA ALA A 136 1.65 10.61 5.24
C ALA A 136 0.30 11.34 5.35
N ALA A 137 0.13 12.42 4.60
CA ALA A 137 -1.02 13.30 4.72
C ALA A 137 -2.14 12.98 3.74
N SER A 138 -1.81 12.49 2.55
CA SER A 138 -2.76 12.01 1.55
C SER A 138 -2.14 10.85 0.77
N SER A 139 -2.90 9.77 0.66
CA SER A 139 -2.46 8.50 0.05
C SER A 139 -2.08 8.65 -1.43
N GLY A 140 -1.38 7.62 -1.95
CA GLY A 140 -0.93 7.54 -3.32
C GLY A 140 0.58 7.66 -3.45
N VAL A 141 1.06 7.52 -4.67
CA VAL A 141 2.47 7.71 -5.01
C VAL A 141 2.61 8.71 -6.15
N ALA A 142 3.68 9.46 -6.13
CA ALA A 142 3.95 10.46 -7.14
C ALA A 142 5.43 10.45 -7.56
N VAL A 143 5.67 10.60 -8.85
CA VAL A 143 7.02 10.73 -9.42
C VAL A 143 7.05 11.98 -10.29
N GLY A 144 7.95 12.88 -10.02
CA GLY A 144 8.01 14.13 -10.77
C GLY A 144 9.27 14.93 -10.51
N ARG A 145 9.35 16.03 -11.25
CA ARG A 145 10.42 17.03 -11.09
C ARG A 145 10.08 17.96 -9.92
N ILE A 146 11.08 18.27 -9.13
CA ILE A 146 10.97 19.26 -8.06
C ILE A 146 10.57 20.62 -8.64
N MET A 147 9.57 21.24 -8.05
CA MET A 147 9.13 22.61 -8.36
C MET A 147 8.88 23.35 -7.04
N PHE A 148 9.49 24.53 -6.86
CA PHE A 148 9.32 25.32 -5.64
C PHE A 148 8.26 26.42 -5.79
N ASP A 149 7.84 26.75 -7.01
CA ASP A 149 6.86 27.79 -7.30
C ASP A 149 5.58 27.20 -7.92
N ALA A 150 4.48 27.29 -7.18
CA ALA A 150 3.18 26.75 -7.61
C ALA A 150 2.67 27.38 -8.91
N LYS A 151 3.00 28.65 -9.17
CA LYS A 151 2.59 29.39 -10.40
C LYS A 151 3.29 28.85 -11.66
N ARG A 152 4.39 28.13 -11.50
CA ARG A 152 5.19 27.58 -12.60
C ARG A 152 4.87 26.12 -12.91
N VAL A 153 4.02 25.48 -12.12
CA VAL A 153 3.56 24.11 -12.39
C VAL A 153 2.67 24.08 -13.64
N LYS A 154 2.95 23.15 -14.56
CA LYS A 154 2.23 23.05 -15.84
C LYS A 154 1.57 21.67 -16.01
N ILE A 155 0.42 21.66 -16.66
CA ILE A 155 -0.44 20.46 -16.88
C ILE A 155 0.31 19.26 -17.48
N ARG A 156 1.26 19.49 -18.38
CA ARG A 156 1.96 18.42 -19.11
C ARG A 156 3.29 18.02 -18.49
N GLU A 157 3.69 18.64 -17.40
CA GLU A 157 4.93 18.36 -16.70
C GLU A 157 4.62 17.54 -15.45
N LYS A 158 5.27 16.37 -15.31
CA LYS A 158 5.18 15.60 -14.06
C LYS A 158 6.02 16.30 -13.00
N THR A 159 5.38 17.07 -12.13
CA THR A 159 6.04 17.85 -11.08
C THR A 159 5.61 17.42 -9.69
N ILE A 160 6.53 17.53 -8.74
CA ILE A 160 6.27 17.48 -7.31
C ILE A 160 6.44 18.90 -6.78
N LEU A 161 5.36 19.46 -6.26
CA LEU A 161 5.40 20.79 -5.65
C LEU A 161 5.99 20.67 -4.24
N VAL A 162 7.11 21.35 -3.99
CA VAL A 162 7.81 21.34 -2.69
C VAL A 162 7.77 22.75 -2.12
N ARG A 163 7.14 22.93 -0.96
CA ARG A 163 6.96 24.23 -0.31
C ARG A 163 7.31 24.15 1.17
N GLU A 164 7.65 25.28 1.80
CA GLU A 164 7.69 25.33 3.27
C GLU A 164 6.31 25.03 3.85
N GLU A 165 5.31 25.72 3.38
CA GLU A 165 3.89 25.53 3.63
C GLU A 165 3.10 25.95 2.40
N THR A 166 1.87 25.49 2.26
CA THR A 166 0.99 25.89 1.15
C THR A 166 -0.02 26.92 1.61
N SER A 167 -0.38 27.81 0.70
CA SER A 167 -1.39 28.85 0.87
C SER A 167 -2.53 28.69 -0.14
N PRO A 168 -3.66 29.39 0.02
CA PRO A 168 -4.74 29.40 -0.98
C PRO A 168 -4.28 29.84 -2.38
N GLU A 169 -3.21 30.63 -2.47
CA GLU A 169 -2.64 31.03 -3.77
C GLU A 169 -1.97 29.89 -4.53
N ASP A 170 -1.58 28.82 -3.85
CA ASP A 170 -0.92 27.65 -4.42
C ASP A 170 -1.91 26.63 -5.02
N LEU A 171 -3.23 26.79 -4.81
CA LEU A 171 -4.27 25.85 -5.21
C LEU A 171 -4.17 25.36 -6.66
N GLN A 172 -3.96 26.30 -7.60
CA GLN A 172 -3.84 25.93 -9.01
C GLN A 172 -2.61 25.06 -9.27
N GLY A 173 -1.46 25.40 -8.67
CA GLY A 173 -0.24 24.58 -8.79
C GLY A 173 -0.38 23.22 -8.14
N MET A 174 -1.04 23.14 -6.97
CA MET A 174 -1.34 21.89 -6.28
C MET A 174 -2.22 20.98 -7.13
N ALA A 175 -3.24 21.51 -7.77
CA ALA A 175 -4.12 20.74 -8.67
C ALA A 175 -3.38 20.16 -9.88
N LEU A 176 -2.41 20.88 -10.43
CA LEU A 176 -1.62 20.46 -11.59
C LEU A 176 -0.46 19.52 -11.24
N ALA A 177 0.07 19.59 -10.02
CA ALA A 177 1.17 18.75 -9.56
C ALA A 177 0.75 17.26 -9.44
N GLN A 178 1.71 16.36 -9.60
CA GLN A 178 1.52 14.93 -9.33
C GLN A 178 1.47 14.63 -7.84
N GLY A 179 2.23 15.37 -7.06
CA GLY A 179 2.30 15.24 -5.61
C GLY A 179 2.76 16.52 -4.94
N ILE A 180 2.56 16.60 -3.65
CA ILE A 180 2.83 17.77 -2.82
C ILE A 180 3.69 17.35 -1.63
N VAL A 181 4.73 18.11 -1.37
CA VAL A 181 5.61 17.97 -0.20
C VAL A 181 5.68 19.28 0.53
N THR A 182 5.43 19.29 1.83
CA THR A 182 5.63 20.49 2.66
C THR A 182 6.58 20.22 3.82
N LEU A 183 7.38 21.23 4.15
CA LEU A 183 8.35 21.14 5.23
C LEU A 183 7.65 21.27 6.59
N LYS A 184 6.61 22.09 6.63
CA LYS A 184 5.79 22.37 7.81
C LYS A 184 4.37 21.84 7.64
N GLY A 185 3.66 21.71 8.72
CA GLY A 185 2.27 21.28 8.74
C GLY A 185 2.07 19.83 9.13
N GLY A 186 0.86 19.53 9.58
CA GLY A 186 0.42 18.21 9.98
C GLY A 186 -0.73 17.69 9.10
N ALA A 187 -1.38 16.62 9.53
CA ALA A 187 -2.50 16.00 8.80
C ALA A 187 -3.72 16.92 8.61
N THR A 188 -3.84 17.98 9.40
CA THR A 188 -4.91 19.00 9.33
C THR A 188 -4.46 20.33 8.73
N SER A 189 -3.21 20.43 8.24
CA SER A 189 -2.72 21.62 7.56
C SER A 189 -3.48 21.88 6.26
N HIS A 190 -3.47 23.12 5.79
CA HIS A 190 -4.12 23.52 4.54
C HIS A 190 -3.70 22.60 3.37
N GLY A 191 -2.39 22.37 3.18
CA GLY A 191 -1.88 21.50 2.14
C GLY A 191 -2.38 20.07 2.22
N ALA A 192 -2.45 19.50 3.42
CA ALA A 192 -2.94 18.14 3.65
C ALA A 192 -4.43 18.00 3.33
N VAL A 193 -5.24 18.96 3.78
CA VAL A 193 -6.71 18.95 3.55
C VAL A 193 -7.02 19.12 2.07
N VAL A 194 -6.39 20.09 1.42
CA VAL A 194 -6.59 20.38 0.00
C VAL A 194 -6.10 19.20 -0.86
N ALA A 195 -4.91 18.65 -0.58
CA ALA A 195 -4.39 17.50 -1.32
C ALA A 195 -5.33 16.29 -1.26
N ARG A 196 -5.89 16.00 -0.08
CA ARG A 196 -6.90 14.93 0.07
C ARG A 196 -8.16 15.21 -0.73
N GLY A 197 -8.68 16.44 -0.68
CA GLY A 197 -9.85 16.85 -1.48
C GLY A 197 -9.62 16.70 -2.99
N MET A 198 -8.38 16.88 -3.44
CA MET A 198 -7.99 16.73 -4.85
C MET A 198 -7.53 15.30 -5.21
N GLY A 199 -7.52 14.34 -4.29
CA GLY A 199 -6.98 12.99 -4.51
C GLY A 199 -5.49 12.97 -4.87
N LYS A 200 -4.70 13.96 -4.40
CA LYS A 200 -3.27 14.07 -4.70
C LYS A 200 -2.41 13.47 -3.60
N CYS A 201 -1.36 12.75 -3.98
CA CYS A 201 -0.31 12.30 -3.06
C CYS A 201 0.26 13.49 -2.28
N CYS A 202 0.32 13.40 -0.95
CA CYS A 202 0.85 14.48 -0.12
C CYS A 202 1.62 13.94 1.08
N VAL A 203 2.81 14.52 1.28
CA VAL A 203 3.64 14.31 2.47
C VAL A 203 3.92 15.66 3.10
N THR A 204 3.65 15.80 4.41
CA THR A 204 3.81 17.04 5.16
C THR A 204 4.81 16.87 6.31
N GLY A 205 5.27 18.01 6.87
CA GLY A 205 6.16 17.97 8.04
C GLY A 205 7.55 17.41 7.77
N CYS A 206 8.06 17.56 6.53
CA CYS A 206 9.41 17.15 6.16
C CYS A 206 10.47 18.15 6.65
N SER A 207 10.63 18.28 7.96
CA SER A 207 11.46 19.32 8.60
C SER A 207 12.97 19.21 8.34
N GLU A 208 13.43 18.05 7.84
CA GLU A 208 14.83 17.85 7.44
C GLU A 208 15.17 18.52 6.11
N ILE A 209 14.18 18.86 5.30
CA ILE A 209 14.35 19.57 4.03
C ILE A 209 14.63 21.05 4.32
N LYS A 210 15.64 21.58 3.65
CA LYS A 210 15.93 23.04 3.64
C LYS A 210 15.83 23.53 2.20
N ILE A 211 14.96 24.50 1.94
CA ILE A 211 14.79 25.11 0.62
C ILE A 211 15.61 26.39 0.53
N ASP A 212 16.36 26.56 -0.54
CA ASP A 212 16.97 27.83 -0.96
C ASP A 212 16.20 28.32 -2.20
N GLU A 213 15.28 29.24 -1.99
CA GLU A 213 14.43 29.78 -3.06
C GLU A 213 15.23 30.61 -4.09
N ILE A 214 16.35 31.22 -3.68
CA ILE A 214 17.20 32.06 -4.54
C ILE A 214 17.94 31.16 -5.53
N ASN A 215 18.60 30.14 -5.02
CA ASN A 215 19.38 29.20 -5.83
C ASN A 215 18.52 28.05 -6.41
N LYS A 216 17.22 28.01 -6.07
CA LYS A 216 16.27 26.96 -6.48
C LYS A 216 16.80 25.56 -6.18
N THR A 217 17.22 25.37 -4.93
CA THR A 217 17.74 24.08 -4.46
C THR A 217 17.05 23.67 -3.17
N MET A 218 17.06 22.38 -2.90
CA MET A 218 16.75 21.85 -1.59
C MET A 218 17.88 20.94 -1.10
N THR A 219 18.14 21.00 0.21
CA THR A 219 19.15 20.17 0.86
C THR A 219 18.47 19.23 1.85
N ILE A 220 18.86 17.96 1.83
CA ILE A 220 18.38 16.91 2.74
C ILE A 220 19.60 16.06 3.13
N GLY A 221 20.05 16.20 4.38
CA GLY A 221 21.31 15.58 4.82
C GLY A 221 22.48 15.99 3.91
N GLU A 222 23.12 15.02 3.26
CA GLU A 222 24.24 15.26 2.33
C GLU A 222 23.78 15.52 0.88
N HIS A 223 22.51 15.34 0.57
CA HIS A 223 21.96 15.49 -0.78
C HIS A 223 21.54 16.94 -1.06
N VAL A 224 22.03 17.48 -2.16
CA VAL A 224 21.62 18.78 -2.71
C VAL A 224 20.93 18.56 -4.04
N LEU A 225 19.64 18.85 -4.11
CA LEU A 225 18.79 18.68 -5.29
C LEU A 225 18.36 20.04 -5.83
N LYS A 226 18.30 20.15 -7.16
CA LYS A 226 17.87 21.38 -7.85
C LYS A 226 16.44 21.28 -8.34
N GLU A 227 15.83 22.42 -8.57
CA GLU A 227 14.56 22.47 -9.31
C GLU A 227 14.72 21.76 -10.65
N GLY A 228 13.81 20.85 -10.94
CA GLY A 228 13.86 19.99 -12.13
C GLY A 228 14.45 18.60 -11.91
N ASP A 229 15.16 18.36 -10.82
CA ASP A 229 15.58 17.00 -10.44
C ASP A 229 14.38 16.14 -10.09
N PHE A 230 14.48 14.82 -10.29
CA PHE A 230 13.39 13.90 -10.02
C PHE A 230 13.43 13.39 -8.58
N ILE A 231 12.26 13.34 -7.99
CA ILE A 231 11.99 12.62 -6.74
C ILE A 231 10.75 11.74 -6.88
N SER A 232 10.68 10.72 -6.03
CA SER A 232 9.54 9.84 -5.86
C SER A 232 9.00 9.99 -4.45
N VAL A 233 7.67 10.12 -4.31
CA VAL A 233 7.00 10.43 -3.04
C VAL A 233 5.94 9.38 -2.77
N SER A 234 5.96 8.79 -1.57
CA SER A 234 4.92 7.88 -1.09
C SER A 234 4.03 8.57 -0.06
N GLY A 235 2.82 8.91 -0.44
CA GLY A 235 1.79 9.39 0.47
C GLY A 235 1.20 8.28 1.35
N HIS A 236 1.55 7.00 1.10
CA HIS A 236 1.17 5.88 1.96
C HIS A 236 2.06 5.79 3.20
N THR A 237 3.37 6.00 3.02
CA THR A 237 4.38 5.80 4.07
C THR A 237 4.99 7.10 4.57
N GLY A 238 4.83 8.20 3.82
CA GLY A 238 5.45 9.49 4.08
C GLY A 238 6.90 9.57 3.60
N GLU A 239 7.38 8.61 2.83
CA GLU A 239 8.77 8.50 2.37
C GLU A 239 8.99 9.26 1.07
N ILE A 240 10.17 9.89 0.97
CA ILE A 240 10.63 10.62 -0.20
C ILE A 240 11.95 9.99 -0.66
N PHE A 241 12.02 9.62 -1.92
CA PHE A 241 13.15 8.92 -2.50
C PHE A 241 13.82 9.75 -3.61
N LEU A 242 15.13 9.55 -3.77
CA LEU A 242 15.89 10.14 -4.85
C LEU A 242 15.53 9.51 -6.20
N GLY A 243 15.35 10.35 -7.22
CA GLY A 243 15.17 9.89 -8.59
C GLY A 243 13.76 9.38 -8.91
N LYS A 244 13.67 8.59 -9.98
CA LYS A 244 12.44 8.02 -10.50
C LYS A 244 12.32 6.57 -10.08
N ILE A 245 11.31 6.24 -9.30
CA ILE A 245 10.92 4.86 -9.04
C ILE A 245 9.75 4.53 -9.97
N PRO A 246 9.83 3.45 -10.77
CA PRO A 246 8.71 3.02 -11.60
C PRO A 246 7.47 2.76 -10.76
N LEU A 247 6.33 3.19 -11.30
CA LEU A 247 5.03 2.93 -10.71
C LEU A 247 4.56 1.55 -11.16
N LYS A 248 3.99 0.79 -10.22
CA LYS A 248 3.25 -0.42 -10.56
C LYS A 248 2.08 -0.01 -11.46
N GLU A 249 1.92 -0.66 -12.61
CA GLU A 249 0.77 -0.40 -13.45
C GLU A 249 -0.51 -0.67 -12.66
N ASN A 250 -1.29 0.38 -12.46
CA ASN A 250 -2.64 0.25 -11.92
C ASN A 250 -3.50 -0.42 -13.00
N SER A 251 -3.51 -1.72 -13.04
CA SER A 251 -4.68 -2.38 -13.58
C SER A 251 -5.77 -2.24 -12.50
N PHE A 252 -6.78 -1.43 -12.76
CA PHE A 252 -8.10 -1.61 -12.17
C PHE A 252 -8.48 -3.05 -12.51
N SER A 253 -8.09 -3.98 -11.66
CA SER A 253 -8.37 -5.38 -11.93
C SER A 253 -9.88 -5.53 -11.97
N ASP A 254 -10.38 -6.35 -12.84
CA ASP A 254 -11.83 -6.60 -12.90
C ASP A 254 -12.35 -7.08 -11.54
N GLU A 255 -11.48 -7.72 -10.75
CA GLU A 255 -11.71 -8.08 -9.35
C GLU A 255 -11.96 -6.86 -8.46
N LEU A 256 -11.17 -5.79 -8.58
CA LEU A 256 -11.40 -4.57 -7.79
C LEU A 256 -12.71 -3.89 -8.17
N LYS A 257 -13.06 -3.84 -9.45
CA LYS A 257 -14.33 -3.32 -9.93
C LYS A 257 -15.51 -4.12 -9.37
N GLU A 258 -15.41 -5.45 -9.43
CA GLU A 258 -16.42 -6.35 -8.89
C GLU A 258 -16.59 -6.14 -7.37
N PHE A 259 -15.49 -6.05 -6.63
CA PHE A 259 -15.52 -5.81 -5.18
C PHE A 259 -16.15 -4.46 -4.82
N VAL A 260 -15.83 -3.39 -5.56
CA VAL A 260 -16.44 -2.07 -5.37
C VAL A 260 -17.95 -2.11 -5.68
N SER A 261 -18.36 -2.90 -6.67
CA SER A 261 -19.78 -3.16 -6.95
C SER A 261 -20.47 -3.81 -5.74
N TRP A 262 -19.86 -4.83 -5.11
CA TRP A 262 -20.39 -5.45 -3.90
C TRP A 262 -20.53 -4.42 -2.75
N ALA A 263 -19.51 -3.57 -2.55
CA ALA A 263 -19.60 -2.51 -1.56
C ALA A 263 -20.76 -1.53 -1.84
N SER A 264 -21.02 -1.26 -3.11
CA SER A 264 -22.15 -0.42 -3.54
C SER A 264 -23.52 -1.09 -3.30
N GLU A 265 -23.61 -2.41 -3.43
CA GLU A 265 -24.83 -3.19 -3.14
C GLU A 265 -25.18 -3.19 -1.65
N VAL A 266 -24.16 -3.33 -0.78
CA VAL A 266 -24.35 -3.49 0.68
C VAL A 266 -24.34 -2.18 1.47
N LYS A 267 -23.96 -1.07 0.84
CA LYS A 267 -23.88 0.24 1.52
C LYS A 267 -25.23 0.66 2.10
N ARG A 268 -25.21 1.18 3.33
CA ARG A 268 -26.39 1.74 4.01
C ARG A 268 -26.44 3.27 3.93
N MET A 269 -25.30 3.89 3.69
CA MET A 269 -25.16 5.34 3.62
C MET A 269 -25.02 5.80 2.17
N ASN A 270 -25.61 6.95 1.87
CA ASN A 270 -25.40 7.60 0.59
C ASN A 270 -24.09 8.40 0.64
N VAL A 271 -23.25 8.23 -0.38
CA VAL A 271 -22.09 9.08 -0.61
C VAL A 271 -22.54 10.30 -1.39
N ARG A 272 -22.17 11.48 -0.91
CA ARG A 272 -22.39 12.77 -1.60
C ARG A 272 -21.05 13.43 -1.78
N MET A 273 -20.88 14.09 -2.90
CA MET A 273 -19.72 14.92 -3.18
C MET A 273 -20.13 16.37 -3.42
N ASN A 274 -19.24 17.29 -3.16
CA ASN A 274 -19.38 18.65 -3.63
C ASN A 274 -18.94 18.70 -5.10
N ALA A 275 -19.78 19.22 -5.96
CA ALA A 275 -19.52 19.36 -7.38
C ALA A 275 -20.00 20.74 -7.80
N ASP A 276 -19.08 21.63 -8.15
CA ASP A 276 -19.35 22.99 -8.56
C ASP A 276 -19.33 23.14 -10.09
N THR A 277 -18.74 22.15 -10.80
CA THR A 277 -18.63 22.14 -12.27
C THR A 277 -19.20 20.84 -12.85
N VAL A 278 -19.44 20.82 -14.17
CA VAL A 278 -19.90 19.63 -14.90
C VAL A 278 -18.85 18.53 -14.83
N GLU A 279 -17.57 18.92 -14.93
CA GLU A 279 -16.43 18.01 -14.83
C GLU A 279 -16.39 17.31 -13.46
N ASP A 280 -16.66 18.03 -12.37
CA ASP A 280 -16.73 17.44 -11.02
C ASP A 280 -17.85 16.39 -10.93
N VAL A 281 -19.01 16.68 -11.53
CA VAL A 281 -20.13 15.73 -11.57
C VAL A 281 -19.80 14.46 -12.35
N GLU A 282 -19.11 14.60 -13.49
CA GLU A 282 -18.66 13.46 -14.30
C GLU A 282 -17.63 12.61 -13.56
N GLN A 283 -16.66 13.26 -12.90
CA GLN A 283 -15.64 12.58 -12.11
C GLN A 283 -16.23 11.87 -10.89
N GLY A 284 -17.27 12.42 -10.28
CA GLY A 284 -17.93 11.80 -9.12
C GLY A 284 -18.90 10.67 -9.46
N LYS A 285 -19.24 10.49 -10.73
CA LYS A 285 -20.07 9.38 -11.22
C LYS A 285 -19.25 8.17 -11.69
N SER A 286 -17.95 8.38 -11.98
CA SER A 286 -17.01 7.33 -12.38
C SER A 286 -16.46 6.58 -11.17
#